data_f16ce41b6675a9625c560ff0948c7b07
#
_entry.id   f16ce41b6675a9625c560ff0948c7b07
#
_cell.length_a   1.000
_cell.length_b   1.000
_cell.length_c   1.000
_cell.angle_alpha   90.00
_cell.angle_beta   90.00
_cell.angle_gamma   90.00
#
_symmetry.space_group_name_H-M   'P 1'
#
loop_
_entity.id
_entity.type
_entity.pdbx_description
1 polymer ?
#
loop_
_entity_poly.entity_id
_entity_poly.type
_entity_poly.pdbx_seq_one_letter_code
_entity_poly.pdbx_strand_id
1 'polypeptide(L)' 'NCFTVLKEYGVSDTATGENAAWGETTPEKVVADWMASEGHRVNIMDPAAKYMCLGYNYDANSQWGHNWIQIFAK' A
#
# COMPACT_ATOMS: atom_id res chain seq x y z
N ASN A 1 -5.21 11.40 4.92
CA ASN A 1 -4.82 10.01 4.66
C ASN A 1 -5.12 9.64 3.21
N CYS A 2 -4.81 8.41 2.83
CA CYS A 2 -5.01 7.93 1.48
C CYS A 2 -6.45 8.07 0.99
N PHE A 3 -7.41 7.70 1.81
CA PHE A 3 -8.81 7.76 1.41
C PHE A 3 -9.28 9.20 1.24
N THR A 4 -8.79 10.12 2.06
CA THR A 4 -9.12 11.54 1.94
C THR A 4 -8.65 12.07 0.58
N VAL A 5 -7.41 11.75 0.20
CA VAL A 5 -6.85 12.18 -1.08
C VAL A 5 -7.63 11.59 -2.25
N LEU A 6 -7.96 10.30 -2.19
CA LEU A 6 -8.72 9.64 -3.24
C LEU A 6 -10.10 10.29 -3.42
N LYS A 7 -10.75 10.65 -2.31
CA LYS A 7 -12.06 11.34 -2.37
C LYS A 7 -11.95 12.70 -3.04
N GLU A 8 -10.88 13.44 -2.80
CA GLU A 8 -10.66 14.74 -3.42
C GLU A 8 -10.57 14.63 -4.94
N TYR A 9 -10.13 13.49 -5.45
CA TYR A 9 -10.08 13.22 -6.89
C TYR A 9 -11.33 12.53 -7.41
N GLY A 10 -12.39 12.46 -6.61
CA GLY A 10 -13.66 11.88 -7.03
C GLY A 10 -13.68 10.35 -7.06
N VAL A 11 -12.72 9.71 -6.41
CA VAL A 11 -12.62 8.26 -6.38
C VAL A 11 -13.46 7.69 -5.23
N SER A 12 -14.15 6.58 -5.48
CA SER A 12 -14.89 5.84 -4.45
C SER A 12 -13.93 5.40 -3.34
N ASP A 13 -14.40 5.40 -2.10
CA ASP A 13 -13.62 4.91 -0.97
C ASP A 13 -13.76 3.39 -0.74
N THR A 14 -14.27 2.67 -1.72
CA THR A 14 -14.37 1.21 -1.67
C THR A 14 -13.02 0.59 -1.94
N ALA A 15 -12.37 0.08 -0.91
CA ALA A 15 -11.09 -0.60 -1.05
C ALA A 15 -11.26 -1.98 -1.66
N THR A 16 -10.35 -2.35 -2.57
CA THR A 16 -10.29 -3.70 -3.13
C THR A 16 -9.24 -4.54 -2.43
N GLY A 17 -8.23 -3.91 -1.84
CA GLY A 17 -7.18 -4.61 -1.13
C GLY A 17 -6.20 -3.67 -0.47
N GLU A 18 -5.38 -4.23 0.41
CA GLU A 18 -4.38 -3.49 1.15
C GLU A 18 -3.15 -4.35 1.35
N ASN A 19 -1.97 -3.76 1.17
CA ASN A 19 -0.69 -4.37 1.52
C ASN A 19 0.02 -3.49 2.54
N ALA A 20 0.66 -4.13 3.51
CA ALA A 20 1.47 -3.43 4.50
C ALA A 20 2.82 -4.13 4.64
N ALA A 21 3.85 -3.36 5.00
CA ALA A 21 5.18 -3.90 5.23
C ALA A 21 5.93 -3.02 6.22
N TRP A 22 6.87 -3.63 6.91
CA TRP A 22 7.71 -2.96 7.90
C TRP A 22 9.16 -3.33 7.70
N GLY A 23 10.05 -2.37 7.92
CA GLY A 23 11.48 -2.61 7.96
C GLY A 23 12.23 -2.38 6.66
N GLU A 24 11.58 -2.48 5.52
CA GLU A 24 12.26 -2.25 4.25
C GLU A 24 12.63 -0.78 4.09
N THR A 25 13.80 -0.52 3.51
CA THR A 25 14.35 0.83 3.43
C THR A 25 14.11 1.53 2.10
N THR A 26 13.66 0.80 1.07
CA THR A 26 13.42 1.37 -0.26
C THR A 26 12.08 0.91 -0.81
N PRO A 27 11.41 1.73 -1.65
CA PRO A 27 10.18 1.31 -2.31
C PRO A 27 10.36 0.08 -3.19
N GLU A 28 11.51 -0.04 -3.85
CA GLU A 28 11.81 -1.18 -4.73
C GLU A 28 11.78 -2.49 -3.95
N LYS A 29 12.36 -2.49 -2.77
CA LYS A 29 12.40 -3.69 -1.92
C LYS A 29 11.01 -4.05 -1.39
N VAL A 30 10.24 -3.06 -0.97
CA VAL A 30 8.92 -3.36 -0.42
C VAL A 30 7.98 -3.90 -1.50
N VAL A 31 8.04 -3.36 -2.71
CA VAL A 31 7.23 -3.89 -3.82
C VAL A 31 7.69 -5.30 -4.19
N ALA A 32 9.01 -5.54 -4.22
CA ALA A 32 9.53 -6.86 -4.51
C ALA A 32 9.06 -7.89 -3.46
N ASP A 33 9.04 -7.51 -2.20
CA ASP A 33 8.54 -8.39 -1.13
C ASP A 33 7.06 -8.69 -1.31
N TRP A 34 6.26 -7.67 -1.62
CA TRP A 34 4.83 -7.87 -1.87
C TRP A 34 4.59 -8.78 -3.06
N MET A 35 5.35 -8.62 -4.13
CA MET A 35 5.19 -9.46 -5.33
C MET A 35 5.66 -10.90 -5.10
N ALA A 36 6.57 -11.12 -4.16
CA ALA A 36 7.05 -12.46 -3.81
C ALA A 36 6.07 -13.23 -2.93
N SER A 37 5.09 -12.56 -2.33
CA SER A 37 4.09 -13.18 -1.46
C SER A 37 2.76 -13.24 -2.20
N GLU A 38 2.20 -14.44 -2.37
CA GLU A 38 0.95 -14.60 -3.10
C GLU A 38 -0.19 -13.76 -2.52
N GLY A 39 -0.32 -13.73 -1.19
CA GLY A 39 -1.39 -12.96 -0.53
C GLY A 39 -1.29 -11.47 -0.79
N HIS A 40 -0.09 -10.92 -0.96
CA HIS A 40 0.10 -9.51 -1.30
C HIS A 40 0.02 -9.28 -2.80
N ARG A 41 0.57 -10.21 -3.59
CA ARG A 41 0.59 -10.07 -5.05
C ARG A 41 -0.81 -10.00 -5.64
N VAL A 42 -1.76 -10.78 -5.11
CA VAL A 42 -3.13 -10.78 -5.64
C VAL A 42 -3.79 -9.41 -5.50
N ASN A 43 -3.43 -8.63 -4.48
CA ASN A 43 -3.95 -7.28 -4.33
C ASN A 43 -3.42 -6.35 -5.42
N ILE A 44 -2.13 -6.46 -5.74
CA ILE A 44 -1.50 -5.65 -6.79
C ILE A 44 -2.05 -6.01 -8.16
N MET A 45 -2.26 -7.29 -8.42
CA MET A 45 -2.68 -7.80 -9.73
C MET A 45 -4.19 -7.85 -9.91
N ASP A 46 -4.97 -7.38 -8.94
CA ASP A 46 -6.42 -7.41 -9.00
C ASP A 46 -6.92 -6.49 -10.12
N PRO A 47 -7.60 -7.04 -11.14
CA PRO A 47 -8.09 -6.22 -12.25
C PRO A 47 -9.21 -5.26 -11.87
N ALA A 48 -9.86 -5.45 -10.71
CA ALA A 48 -10.88 -4.53 -10.22
C ALA A 48 -10.27 -3.26 -9.61
N ALA A 49 -9.00 -3.28 -9.24
CA ALA A 49 -8.32 -2.12 -8.67
C ALA A 49 -7.96 -1.14 -9.79
N LYS A 50 -8.45 0.08 -9.68
CA LYS A 50 -8.19 1.14 -10.66
C LYS A 50 -7.32 2.25 -10.08
N TYR A 51 -7.27 2.36 -8.76
CA TYR A 51 -6.55 3.43 -8.07
C TYR A 51 -5.70 2.83 -6.97
N MET A 52 -4.58 3.47 -6.71
CA MET A 52 -3.66 3.04 -5.66
C MET A 52 -3.14 4.24 -4.89
N CYS A 53 -3.05 4.08 -3.58
CA CYS A 53 -2.45 5.07 -2.69
C CYS A 53 -1.35 4.40 -1.89
N LEU A 54 -0.17 5.03 -1.85
CA LEU A 54 0.99 4.51 -1.13
C LEU A 54 1.35 5.48 -0.01
N GLY A 55 1.41 4.97 1.22
CA GLY A 55 1.86 5.73 2.37
C GLY A 55 3.17 5.19 2.89
N TYR A 56 4.02 6.09 3.37
CA TYR A 56 5.29 5.74 3.99
C TYR A 56 5.49 6.60 5.23
N ASN A 57 5.98 5.97 6.30
CA ASN A 57 6.30 6.66 7.53
C ASN A 57 7.54 6.05 8.17
N TYR A 58 8.47 6.90 8.60
CA TYR A 58 9.61 6.46 9.40
C TYR A 58 9.41 6.89 10.84
N ASP A 59 9.49 5.91 11.76
CA ASP A 59 9.38 6.16 13.20
C ASP A 59 10.58 5.51 13.90
N ALA A 60 11.51 6.34 14.35
CA ALA A 60 12.72 5.89 15.02
C ALA A 60 12.43 5.17 16.34
N ASN A 61 11.25 5.39 16.92
CA ASN A 61 10.85 4.75 18.18
C ASN A 61 10.15 3.42 17.97
N SER A 62 9.79 3.09 16.74
CA SER A 62 9.17 1.80 16.46
C SER A 62 10.25 0.74 16.26
N GLN A 63 9.89 -0.53 16.53
CA GLN A 63 10.81 -1.65 16.39
C GLN A 63 11.36 -1.79 14.96
N TRP A 64 10.53 -1.48 13.97
CA TRP A 64 10.85 -1.71 12.56
C TRP A 64 11.34 -0.47 11.83
N GLY A 65 11.08 0.74 12.37
CA GLY A 65 11.49 2.02 11.81
C GLY A 65 10.66 2.45 10.61
N HIS A 66 10.76 1.73 9.52
CA HIS A 66 10.09 2.03 8.26
C HIS A 66 8.75 1.31 8.16
N ASN A 67 7.70 2.05 7.82
CA ASN A 67 6.35 1.51 7.72
C ASN A 67 5.76 1.89 6.35
N TRP A 68 5.24 0.91 5.63
CA TRP A 68 4.70 1.09 4.28
C TRP A 68 3.28 0.56 4.23
N ILE A 69 2.40 1.30 3.56
CA ILE A 69 1.04 0.85 3.33
C ILE A 69 0.64 1.16 1.89
N GLN A 70 -0.04 0.21 1.27
CA GLN A 70 -0.52 0.33 -0.09
C GLN A 70 -2.00 -0.03 -0.08
N ILE A 71 -2.84 0.90 -0.55
CA ILE A 71 -4.29 0.71 -0.57
C ILE A 71 -4.78 0.82 -2.00
N PHE A 72 -5.58 -0.16 -2.41
CA PHE A 72 -6.18 -0.20 -3.74
C PHE A 72 -7.67 0.06 -3.64
N ALA A 73 -8.21 0.75 -4.65
CA ALA A 73 -9.63 1.06 -4.72
C ALA A 73 -10.13 0.96 -6.16
N LYS A 74 -11.43 0.79 -6.31
CA LYS A 74 -12.05 0.77 -7.62
C LYS A 74 -12.83 2.05 -7.94
#